data_7b2f9d2f46b24ff95c9d461d6ba4637e
#
_entry.id   7b2f9d2f46b24ff95c9d461d6ba4637e
#
_cell.length_a   1.000
_cell.length_b   1.000
_cell.length_c   1.000
_cell.angle_alpha   90.00
_cell.angle_beta   90.00
_cell.angle_gamma   90.00
#
_symmetry.space_group_name_H-M   'P 1'
#
loop_
_entity.id
_entity.type
_entity.pdbx_description
1 polymer ?
#
loop_
_entity_poly.entity_id
_entity_poly.type
_entity_poly.pdbx_seq_one_letter_code
_entity_poly.pdbx_strand_id
1 'polypeptide(L)'
;YDALTVGEAMFVKEDILPQFIGEDGYFSTIFAFEPCHAYRKGKNYMTYDWPQPFDEWREETFHNQEIIAKAGFEANIIENHDQPRGASLFIPEEDYGFYSLSALATIIFCERGLPFLYQGQEIGMSNRRWQYDEFNDLETINQYQIAVKAGMSKEQALEIAGHHSRDNARTPMQWSSEENAGFSKGKPWMPVNENYKVVNVAEEEKEYGSILNFYKRLIAFYKSEEYNEILTYGDFRPM
;
A
#
# COMPACT_ATOMS: atom_id res chain seq x y z
N TYR A 1 0.84 -22.26 -21.41
CA TYR A 1 1.90 -21.43 -20.88
C TYR A 1 1.90 -21.58 -19.37
N ASP A 2 3.07 -21.85 -18.80
CA ASP A 2 3.28 -21.86 -17.34
C ASP A 2 3.55 -20.41 -16.92
N ALA A 3 2.49 -19.69 -16.58
CA ALA A 3 2.56 -18.26 -16.23
C ALA A 3 1.77 -17.99 -14.95
N LEU A 4 2.37 -17.24 -14.05
CA LEU A 4 1.66 -16.66 -12.91
C LEU A 4 0.70 -15.57 -13.42
N THR A 5 -0.56 -15.70 -13.12
CA THR A 5 -1.59 -14.70 -13.43
C THR A 5 -2.15 -14.12 -12.14
N VAL A 6 -2.26 -12.78 -12.09
CA VAL A 6 -2.80 -12.08 -10.93
C VAL A 6 -4.02 -11.28 -11.36
N GLY A 7 -5.17 -11.57 -10.76
CA GLY A 7 -6.43 -10.88 -11.07
C GLY A 7 -6.62 -9.64 -10.21
N GLU A 8 -7.11 -8.57 -10.83
CA GLU A 8 -7.66 -7.42 -10.11
C GLU A 8 -9.17 -7.65 -9.93
N ALA A 9 -9.55 -8.25 -8.80
CA ALA A 9 -10.93 -8.57 -8.49
C ALA A 9 -11.22 -8.13 -7.04
N MET A 10 -12.11 -7.13 -6.91
CA MET A 10 -12.47 -6.57 -5.61
C MET A 10 -13.76 -7.20 -5.09
N PHE A 11 -13.84 -7.42 -3.79
CA PHE A 11 -15.04 -7.89 -3.10
C PHE A 11 -15.61 -9.19 -3.66
N VAL A 12 -14.72 -10.12 -4.00
CA VAL A 12 -15.10 -11.46 -4.48
C VAL A 12 -15.75 -12.22 -3.32
N LYS A 13 -16.99 -12.67 -3.53
CA LYS A 13 -17.71 -13.42 -2.51
C LYS A 13 -17.08 -14.79 -2.27
N GLU A 14 -17.13 -15.25 -1.03
CA GLU A 14 -16.53 -16.53 -0.61
C GLU A 14 -17.01 -17.71 -1.43
N ASP A 15 -18.29 -17.76 -1.80
CA ASP A 15 -18.91 -18.87 -2.55
C ASP A 15 -18.44 -18.97 -4.01
N ILE A 16 -17.94 -17.86 -4.59
CA ILE A 16 -17.40 -17.83 -5.95
C ILE A 16 -15.87 -17.72 -6.01
N LEU A 17 -15.23 -17.48 -4.89
CA LEU A 17 -13.77 -17.32 -4.80
C LEU A 17 -12.98 -18.48 -5.46
N PRO A 18 -13.38 -19.78 -5.31
CA PRO A 18 -12.69 -20.89 -5.96
C PRO A 18 -12.76 -20.86 -7.51
N GLN A 19 -13.64 -20.03 -8.10
CA GLN A 19 -13.64 -19.80 -9.54
C GLN A 19 -12.55 -18.80 -9.97
N PHE A 20 -12.11 -17.95 -9.05
CA PHE A 20 -11.08 -16.94 -9.32
C PHE A 20 -9.67 -17.48 -9.07
N ILE A 21 -9.47 -18.18 -7.96
CA ILE A 21 -8.17 -18.68 -7.50
C ILE A 21 -8.28 -20.16 -7.11
N GLY A 22 -7.14 -20.84 -6.99
CA GLY A 22 -7.08 -22.25 -6.67
C GLY A 22 -6.72 -23.12 -7.86
N GLU A 23 -6.81 -24.44 -7.72
CA GLU A 23 -6.33 -25.40 -8.72
C GLU A 23 -7.04 -25.22 -10.08
N ASP A 24 -8.35 -24.98 -10.07
CA ASP A 24 -9.18 -24.79 -11.26
C ASP A 24 -9.60 -23.32 -11.48
N GLY A 25 -9.01 -22.37 -10.74
CA GLY A 25 -9.33 -20.95 -10.84
C GLY A 25 -8.85 -20.31 -12.15
N TYR A 26 -9.50 -19.20 -12.54
CA TYR A 26 -9.11 -18.46 -13.75
C TYR A 26 -7.76 -17.75 -13.61
N PHE A 27 -7.35 -17.43 -12.39
CA PHE A 27 -6.07 -16.78 -12.04
C PHE A 27 -5.29 -17.65 -11.08
N SER A 28 -3.96 -17.50 -11.10
CA SER A 28 -3.11 -18.10 -10.07
C SER A 28 -3.38 -17.51 -8.70
N THR A 29 -3.69 -16.20 -8.66
CA THR A 29 -4.02 -15.45 -7.45
C THR A 29 -4.77 -14.15 -7.79
N ILE A 30 -5.33 -13.49 -6.78
CA ILE A 30 -5.89 -12.13 -6.84
C ILE A 30 -5.25 -11.26 -5.77
N PHE A 31 -5.34 -9.94 -5.92
CA PHE A 31 -4.87 -9.00 -4.90
C PHE A 31 -5.77 -8.97 -3.67
N ALA A 32 -5.16 -8.92 -2.48
CA ALA A 32 -5.83 -8.77 -1.19
C ALA A 32 -6.32 -7.32 -0.99
N PHE A 33 -7.43 -6.95 -1.63
CA PHE A 33 -7.96 -5.59 -1.55
C PHE A 33 -8.76 -5.31 -0.28
N GLU A 34 -9.42 -6.30 0.28
CA GLU A 34 -10.33 -6.14 1.42
C GLU A 34 -9.63 -5.52 2.63
N PRO A 35 -8.49 -6.03 3.12
CA PRO A 35 -7.78 -5.41 4.22
C PRO A 35 -7.31 -3.99 3.90
N CYS A 36 -6.78 -3.77 2.68
CA CYS A 36 -6.28 -2.46 2.26
C CYS A 36 -7.38 -1.40 2.16
N HIS A 37 -8.64 -1.79 2.02
CA HIS A 37 -9.78 -0.89 1.90
C HIS A 37 -10.66 -0.83 3.15
N ALA A 38 -10.28 -1.42 4.27
CA ALA A 38 -11.05 -1.44 5.50
C ALA A 38 -11.44 -0.02 5.96
N TYR A 39 -10.54 0.96 5.82
CA TYR A 39 -10.80 2.37 6.15
C TYR A 39 -11.95 3.02 5.36
N ARG A 40 -12.37 2.43 4.24
CA ARG A 40 -13.48 2.92 3.41
C ARG A 40 -14.84 2.37 3.83
N LYS A 41 -14.85 1.30 4.63
CA LYS A 41 -16.05 0.53 4.95
C LYS A 41 -17.12 1.38 5.63
N GLY A 42 -18.29 1.53 4.98
CA GLY A 42 -19.43 2.29 5.51
C GLY A 42 -19.23 3.80 5.56
N LYS A 43 -18.18 4.34 4.97
CA LYS A 43 -17.83 5.77 5.02
C LYS A 43 -17.83 6.37 3.61
N ASN A 44 -17.91 7.69 3.54
CA ASN A 44 -17.67 8.42 2.30
C ASN A 44 -16.24 8.98 2.31
N TYR A 45 -15.74 9.39 1.14
CA TYR A 45 -14.37 9.87 0.96
C TYR A 45 -13.93 10.92 2.01
N MET A 46 -14.79 11.86 2.36
CA MET A 46 -14.49 12.93 3.31
C MET A 46 -14.56 12.49 4.79
N THR A 47 -14.96 11.25 5.04
CA THR A 47 -15.06 10.67 6.39
C THR A 47 -14.23 9.40 6.56
N TYR A 48 -13.34 9.08 5.60
CA TYR A 48 -12.39 8.01 5.76
C TYR A 48 -11.48 8.28 6.95
N ASP A 49 -11.15 7.24 7.71
CA ASP A 49 -10.19 7.35 8.79
C ASP A 49 -8.76 7.48 8.26
N TRP A 50 -7.98 8.27 8.95
CA TRP A 50 -6.53 8.24 8.87
C TRP A 50 -5.90 8.67 10.23
N PRO A 51 -4.87 8.00 10.70
CA PRO A 51 -4.46 6.68 10.22
C PRO A 51 -5.61 5.68 10.28
N GLN A 52 -5.57 4.67 9.42
CA GLN A 52 -6.55 3.58 9.48
C GLN A 52 -6.47 2.90 10.85
N PRO A 53 -7.58 2.66 11.54
CA PRO A 53 -7.58 1.94 12.80
C PRO A 53 -6.94 0.55 12.62
N PHE A 54 -5.86 0.30 13.34
CA PHE A 54 -5.09 -0.93 13.20
C PHE A 54 -5.90 -2.19 13.53
N ASP A 55 -6.78 -2.11 14.54
CA ASP A 55 -7.63 -3.23 14.92
C ASP A 55 -8.63 -3.61 13.82
N GLU A 56 -9.23 -2.64 13.13
CA GLU A 56 -10.14 -2.90 12.00
C GLU A 56 -9.39 -3.56 10.84
N TRP A 57 -8.20 -3.06 10.52
CA TRP A 57 -7.36 -3.66 9.49
C TRP A 57 -6.93 -5.08 9.84
N ARG A 58 -6.50 -5.31 11.08
CA ARG A 58 -6.13 -6.64 11.58
C ARG A 58 -7.29 -7.63 11.48
N GLU A 59 -8.48 -7.23 11.90
CA GLU A 59 -9.68 -8.08 11.84
C GLU A 59 -10.04 -8.44 10.39
N GLU A 60 -10.01 -7.48 9.48
CA GLU A 60 -10.24 -7.74 8.05
C GLU A 60 -9.14 -8.65 7.47
N THR A 61 -7.88 -8.45 7.84
CA THR A 61 -6.77 -9.32 7.42
C THR A 61 -6.99 -10.75 7.91
N PHE A 62 -7.31 -10.94 9.18
CA PHE A 62 -7.55 -12.28 9.73
C PHE A 62 -8.73 -12.98 9.04
N HIS A 63 -9.83 -12.26 8.87
CA HIS A 63 -11.00 -12.77 8.16
C HIS A 63 -10.68 -13.15 6.71
N ASN A 64 -9.97 -12.28 6.01
CA ASN A 64 -9.54 -12.52 4.63
C ASN A 64 -8.64 -13.77 4.52
N GLN A 65 -7.64 -13.89 5.41
CA GLN A 65 -6.75 -15.05 5.45
C GLN A 65 -7.50 -16.37 5.71
N GLU A 66 -8.54 -16.38 6.56
CA GLU A 66 -9.37 -17.56 6.79
C GLU A 66 -10.19 -17.96 5.55
N ILE A 67 -10.71 -17.00 4.80
CA ILE A 67 -11.46 -17.25 3.56
C ILE A 67 -10.53 -17.79 2.49
N ILE A 68 -9.42 -17.12 2.25
CA ILE A 68 -8.45 -17.46 1.20
C ILE A 68 -7.82 -18.83 1.42
N ALA A 69 -7.57 -19.22 2.65
CA ALA A 69 -7.00 -20.53 2.97
C ALA A 69 -7.82 -21.72 2.43
N LYS A 70 -9.12 -21.52 2.19
CA LYS A 70 -10.04 -22.54 1.64
C LYS A 70 -9.93 -22.69 0.12
N ALA A 71 -9.42 -21.69 -0.58
CA ALA A 71 -9.37 -21.65 -2.03
C ALA A 71 -7.95 -21.67 -2.60
N GLY A 72 -7.00 -21.00 -1.95
CA GLY A 72 -5.64 -20.87 -2.48
C GLY A 72 -4.78 -19.92 -1.65
N PHE A 73 -4.17 -18.95 -2.31
CA PHE A 73 -3.36 -17.88 -1.70
C PHE A 73 -3.61 -16.57 -2.44
N GLU A 74 -3.29 -15.45 -1.80
CA GLU A 74 -3.43 -14.10 -2.38
C GLU A 74 -2.10 -13.41 -2.65
N ALA A 75 -2.19 -12.35 -3.46
CA ALA A 75 -1.14 -11.35 -3.61
C ALA A 75 -1.32 -10.30 -2.50
N ASN A 76 -0.53 -10.43 -1.44
CA ASN A 76 -0.58 -9.54 -0.26
C ASN A 76 -0.01 -8.17 -0.61
N ILE A 77 -0.77 -7.11 -0.34
CA ILE A 77 -0.39 -5.71 -0.61
C ILE A 77 -0.69 -4.81 0.60
N ILE A 78 0.03 -3.71 0.72
CA ILE A 78 -0.30 -2.60 1.63
C ILE A 78 -0.75 -1.39 0.83
N GLU A 79 -0.16 -1.17 -0.34
CA GLU A 79 -0.42 -0.02 -1.20
C GLU A 79 -0.31 -0.41 -2.67
N ASN A 80 -0.90 0.41 -3.51
CA ASN A 80 -0.82 0.33 -4.96
C ASN A 80 -1.01 1.72 -5.58
N HIS A 81 -1.06 1.79 -6.92
CA HIS A 81 -1.24 3.05 -7.66
C HIS A 81 -2.64 3.70 -7.53
N ASP A 82 -3.59 3.03 -6.88
CA ASP A 82 -4.97 3.49 -6.68
C ASP A 82 -5.31 3.77 -5.21
N GLN A 83 -4.28 3.91 -4.37
CA GLN A 83 -4.39 4.20 -2.94
C GLN A 83 -3.40 5.28 -2.52
N PRO A 84 -3.59 5.95 -1.35
CA PRO A 84 -2.52 6.71 -0.72
C PRO A 84 -1.35 5.78 -0.34
N ARG A 85 -0.21 6.37 0.02
CA ARG A 85 0.94 5.61 0.51
C ARG A 85 0.59 4.85 1.78
N GLY A 86 0.96 3.58 1.85
CA GLY A 86 0.70 2.71 3.00
C GLY A 86 1.27 3.26 4.30
N ALA A 87 2.49 3.84 4.27
CA ALA A 87 3.05 4.52 5.42
C ALA A 87 2.08 5.56 6.02
N SER A 88 1.50 6.42 5.17
CA SER A 88 0.58 7.47 5.62
C SER A 88 -0.82 6.99 5.93
N LEU A 89 -1.21 5.83 5.40
CA LEU A 89 -2.52 5.25 5.67
C LEU A 89 -2.56 4.56 7.04
N PHE A 90 -1.46 3.92 7.45
CA PHE A 90 -1.43 3.08 8.65
C PHE A 90 -0.66 3.67 9.83
N ILE A 91 0.24 4.64 9.60
CA ILE A 91 1.14 5.16 10.63
C ILE A 91 0.88 6.65 10.81
N PRO A 92 0.67 7.14 12.05
CA PRO A 92 0.71 8.58 12.34
C PRO A 92 2.05 9.19 11.90
N GLU A 93 2.05 10.43 11.39
CA GLU A 93 3.28 11.07 10.88
C GLU A 93 4.37 11.17 11.94
N GLU A 94 4.00 11.40 13.20
CA GLU A 94 4.91 11.46 14.34
C GLU A 94 5.58 10.13 14.68
N ASP A 95 5.01 9.02 14.24
CA ASP A 95 5.50 7.66 14.49
C ASP A 95 6.25 7.07 13.29
N TYR A 96 6.46 7.85 12.21
CA TYR A 96 7.22 7.38 11.07
C TYR A 96 8.66 7.06 11.47
N GLY A 97 9.05 5.82 11.22
CA GLY A 97 10.39 5.37 11.53
C GLY A 97 10.64 3.91 11.17
N PHE A 98 11.86 3.47 11.41
CA PHE A 98 12.27 2.11 11.05
C PHE A 98 11.33 1.04 11.63
N TYR A 99 10.96 1.14 12.91
CA TYR A 99 10.16 0.09 13.56
C TYR A 99 8.73 0.00 13.04
N SER A 100 8.06 1.12 12.81
CA SER A 100 6.70 1.14 12.29
C SER A 100 6.64 0.69 10.82
N LEU A 101 7.56 1.17 9.98
CA LEU A 101 7.66 0.76 8.58
C LEU A 101 8.05 -0.71 8.44
N SER A 102 9.00 -1.20 9.26
CA SER A 102 9.39 -2.62 9.24
C SER A 102 8.28 -3.54 9.76
N ALA A 103 7.44 -3.08 10.69
CA ALA A 103 6.27 -3.82 11.14
C ALA A 103 5.28 -4.02 9.98
N LEU A 104 4.93 -2.97 9.22
CA LEU A 104 4.08 -3.08 8.03
C LEU A 104 4.68 -4.05 7.00
N ALA A 105 5.98 -3.92 6.73
CA ALA A 105 6.67 -4.84 5.83
C ALA A 105 6.56 -6.30 6.29
N THR A 106 6.80 -6.54 7.58
CA THR A 106 6.77 -7.90 8.15
C THR A 106 5.40 -8.55 8.00
N ILE A 107 4.32 -7.78 8.19
CA ILE A 107 2.97 -8.30 8.12
C ILE A 107 2.70 -8.93 6.75
N ILE A 108 2.88 -8.19 5.64
CA ILE A 108 2.59 -8.72 4.29
C ILE A 108 3.49 -9.90 3.88
N PHE A 109 4.66 -10.04 4.49
CA PHE A 109 5.55 -11.17 4.24
C PHE A 109 5.24 -12.39 5.12
N CYS A 110 4.55 -12.20 6.24
CA CYS A 110 4.18 -13.26 7.16
C CYS A 110 2.71 -13.70 7.04
N GLU A 111 1.90 -13.02 6.27
CA GLU A 111 0.61 -13.49 5.82
C GLU A 111 0.78 -14.59 4.77
N ARG A 112 -0.14 -15.58 4.78
CA ARG A 112 -0.17 -16.60 3.73
C ARG A 112 -0.38 -15.93 2.37
N GLY A 113 0.52 -16.21 1.41
CA GLY A 113 0.41 -15.69 0.06
C GLY A 113 1.72 -15.17 -0.50
N LEU A 114 1.61 -14.36 -1.57
CA LEU A 114 2.75 -13.75 -2.25
C LEU A 114 2.81 -12.26 -1.91
N PRO A 115 3.87 -11.75 -1.26
CA PRO A 115 4.02 -10.32 -1.02
C PRO A 115 4.30 -9.58 -2.33
N PHE A 116 3.48 -8.58 -2.62
CA PHE A 116 3.66 -7.65 -3.73
C PHE A 116 4.06 -6.29 -3.20
N LEU A 117 5.22 -5.81 -3.61
CA LEU A 117 5.76 -4.52 -3.19
C LEU A 117 5.45 -3.46 -4.25
N TYR A 118 4.85 -2.36 -3.82
CA TYR A 118 4.69 -1.22 -4.69
C TYR A 118 5.93 -0.32 -4.62
N GLN A 119 6.34 0.25 -5.76
CA GLN A 119 7.54 1.11 -5.85
C GLN A 119 7.51 2.24 -4.82
N GLY A 120 8.58 2.40 -4.07
CA GLY A 120 8.74 3.39 -3.00
C GLY A 120 8.30 2.91 -1.61
N GLN A 121 7.54 1.83 -1.51
CA GLN A 121 7.22 1.20 -0.24
C GLN A 121 8.48 0.75 0.49
N GLU A 122 9.45 0.21 -0.26
CA GLU A 122 10.72 -0.32 0.23
C GLU A 122 11.67 0.74 0.82
N ILE A 123 11.40 2.02 0.57
CA ILE A 123 12.13 3.14 1.18
C ILE A 123 11.24 4.00 2.09
N GLY A 124 10.03 3.54 2.40
CA GLY A 124 9.10 4.25 3.26
C GLY A 124 8.58 5.57 2.67
N MET A 125 8.36 5.64 1.34
CA MET A 125 7.70 6.81 0.75
C MET A 125 6.34 7.03 1.39
N SER A 126 6.05 8.29 1.72
CA SER A 126 4.81 8.74 2.36
C SER A 126 4.04 9.70 1.47
N ASN A 127 2.81 10.04 1.88
CA ASN A 127 2.04 11.09 1.25
C ASN A 127 2.80 12.42 1.27
N ARG A 128 2.51 13.28 0.28
CA ARG A 128 2.97 14.67 0.29
C ARG A 128 1.83 15.63 0.63
N ARG A 129 2.21 16.87 0.94
CA ARG A 129 1.23 17.97 1.05
C ARG A 129 0.92 18.51 -0.33
N TRP A 130 -0.38 18.66 -0.66
CA TRP A 130 -0.85 19.07 -1.97
C TRP A 130 -1.40 20.48 -1.99
N GLN A 131 -1.23 21.17 -3.12
CA GLN A 131 -2.06 22.31 -3.47
C GLN A 131 -3.17 21.83 -4.42
N TYR A 132 -4.31 22.51 -4.44
CA TYR A 132 -5.46 22.06 -5.23
C TYR A 132 -5.17 21.92 -6.73
N ASP A 133 -4.38 22.82 -7.29
CA ASP A 133 -4.00 22.86 -8.70
C ASP A 133 -2.91 21.84 -9.10
N GLU A 134 -2.36 21.14 -8.14
CA GLU A 134 -1.38 20.05 -8.36
C GLU A 134 -2.06 18.68 -8.57
N PHE A 135 -3.34 18.53 -8.19
CA PHE A 135 -4.03 17.24 -8.35
C PHE A 135 -4.25 16.90 -9.82
N ASN A 136 -3.99 15.64 -10.15
CA ASN A 136 -4.30 15.02 -11.44
C ASN A 136 -5.44 14.00 -11.33
N ASP A 137 -5.66 13.44 -10.15
CA ASP A 137 -6.72 12.47 -9.90
C ASP A 137 -8.10 13.14 -9.90
N LEU A 138 -8.94 12.78 -10.87
CA LEU A 138 -10.29 13.35 -11.03
C LEU A 138 -11.20 13.02 -9.85
N GLU A 139 -11.04 11.86 -9.20
CA GLU A 139 -11.82 11.53 -8.02
C GLU A 139 -11.50 12.51 -6.89
N THR A 140 -10.22 12.73 -6.60
CA THR A 140 -9.76 13.69 -5.58
C THR A 140 -10.30 15.09 -5.85
N ILE A 141 -10.21 15.58 -7.10
CA ILE A 141 -10.71 16.89 -7.50
C ILE A 141 -12.23 17.00 -7.27
N ASN A 142 -12.97 15.98 -7.69
CA ASN A 142 -14.43 15.95 -7.54
C ASN A 142 -14.85 15.90 -6.07
N GLN A 143 -14.22 15.08 -5.26
CA GLN A 143 -14.52 14.95 -3.84
C GLN A 143 -14.23 16.25 -3.07
N TYR A 144 -13.10 16.91 -3.36
CA TYR A 144 -12.81 18.24 -2.85
C TYR A 144 -13.93 19.23 -3.19
N GLN A 145 -14.35 19.30 -4.45
CA GLN A 145 -15.40 20.23 -4.89
C GLN A 145 -16.75 19.95 -4.24
N ILE A 146 -17.12 18.66 -4.08
CA ILE A 146 -18.34 18.23 -3.40
C ILE A 146 -18.32 18.69 -1.94
N ALA A 147 -17.20 18.49 -1.23
CA ALA A 147 -17.04 18.88 0.16
C ALA A 147 -17.18 20.40 0.37
N VAL A 148 -16.50 21.19 -0.46
CA VAL A 148 -16.59 22.66 -0.42
C VAL A 148 -18.00 23.14 -0.72
N LYS A 149 -18.68 22.55 -1.72
CA LYS A 149 -20.11 22.88 -2.02
C LYS A 149 -21.03 22.49 -0.87
N ALA A 150 -20.72 21.46 -0.11
CA ALA A 150 -21.46 21.04 1.07
C ALA A 150 -21.18 21.92 2.32
N GLY A 151 -20.28 22.91 2.22
CA GLY A 151 -20.00 23.87 3.28
C GLY A 151 -18.75 23.58 4.11
N MET A 152 -17.94 22.58 3.73
CA MET A 152 -16.63 22.37 4.35
C MET A 152 -15.67 23.51 3.99
N SER A 153 -14.76 23.89 4.89
CA SER A 153 -13.75 24.89 4.55
C SER A 153 -12.81 24.34 3.47
N LYS A 154 -12.25 25.23 2.65
CA LYS A 154 -11.32 24.81 1.58
C LYS A 154 -10.07 24.14 2.13
N GLU A 155 -9.60 24.60 3.26
CA GLU A 155 -8.43 24.07 3.96
C GLU A 155 -8.68 22.64 4.43
N GLN A 156 -9.80 22.39 5.10
CA GLN A 156 -10.20 21.05 5.55
C GLN A 156 -10.43 20.10 4.37
N ALA A 157 -11.16 20.56 3.34
CA ALA A 157 -11.41 19.76 2.16
C ALA A 157 -10.10 19.40 1.42
N LEU A 158 -9.13 20.34 1.36
CA LEU A 158 -7.82 20.11 0.74
C LEU A 158 -6.99 19.10 1.54
N GLU A 159 -6.97 19.22 2.86
CA GLU A 159 -6.24 18.31 3.75
C GLU A 159 -6.75 16.87 3.59
N ILE A 160 -8.06 16.66 3.71
CA ILE A 160 -8.68 15.33 3.59
C ILE A 160 -8.48 14.77 2.17
N ALA A 161 -8.78 15.58 1.14
CA ALA A 161 -8.64 15.16 -0.25
C ALA A 161 -7.17 14.81 -0.57
N GLY A 162 -6.22 15.62 -0.10
CA GLY A 162 -4.79 15.38 -0.28
C GLY A 162 -4.32 14.10 0.40
N HIS A 163 -4.82 13.84 1.62
CA HIS A 163 -4.45 12.62 2.35
C HIS A 163 -4.90 11.34 1.63
N HIS A 164 -6.13 11.33 1.12
CA HIS A 164 -6.70 10.14 0.47
C HIS A 164 -6.45 10.06 -1.04
N SER A 165 -5.78 11.06 -1.63
CA SER A 165 -5.50 11.09 -3.06
C SER A 165 -4.62 9.94 -3.54
N ARG A 166 -5.04 9.31 -4.65
CA ARG A 166 -4.20 8.33 -5.38
C ARG A 166 -2.92 8.94 -5.94
N ASP A 167 -2.91 10.25 -6.15
CA ASP A 167 -1.73 10.97 -6.66
C ASP A 167 -0.51 10.82 -5.74
N ASN A 168 -0.71 10.55 -4.45
CA ASN A 168 0.37 10.25 -3.51
C ASN A 168 1.23 9.06 -3.95
N ALA A 169 0.59 7.98 -4.40
CA ALA A 169 1.29 6.78 -4.87
C ALA A 169 1.90 6.95 -6.27
N ARG A 170 1.51 8.02 -7.00
CA ARG A 170 1.94 8.30 -8.37
C ARG A 170 3.05 9.34 -8.46
N THR A 171 3.50 9.87 -7.33
CA THR A 171 4.66 10.76 -7.27
C THR A 171 5.92 10.07 -7.78
N PRO A 172 6.88 10.81 -8.37
CA PRO A 172 8.14 10.24 -8.82
C PRO A 172 8.88 9.46 -7.75
N MET A 173 9.46 8.33 -8.11
CA MET A 173 10.33 7.54 -7.24
C MET A 173 11.53 8.37 -6.76
N GLN A 174 11.85 8.25 -5.47
CA GLN A 174 12.91 9.01 -4.82
C GLN A 174 14.23 8.24 -4.86
N TRP A 175 15.01 8.46 -5.93
CA TRP A 175 16.28 7.76 -6.14
C TRP A 175 17.44 8.37 -5.37
N SER A 176 17.48 9.69 -5.23
CA SER A 176 18.56 10.40 -4.55
C SER A 176 18.13 11.76 -4.01
N SER A 177 19.01 12.44 -3.26
CA SER A 177 18.82 13.81 -2.81
C SER A 177 19.09 14.89 -3.88
N GLU A 178 19.35 14.49 -5.13
CA GLU A 178 19.55 15.42 -6.26
C GLU A 178 18.24 16.05 -6.72
N GLU A 179 18.34 17.02 -7.64
CA GLU A 179 17.17 17.68 -8.23
C GLU A 179 16.16 16.66 -8.78
N ASN A 180 14.87 16.92 -8.56
CA ASN A 180 13.77 16.01 -8.92
C ASN A 180 13.93 14.59 -8.33
N ALA A 181 14.53 14.47 -7.14
CA ALA A 181 14.81 13.20 -6.48
C ALA A 181 15.69 12.23 -7.32
N GLY A 182 16.51 12.75 -8.22
CA GLY A 182 17.25 11.93 -9.19
C GLY A 182 16.37 11.17 -10.20
N PHE A 183 15.07 11.44 -10.24
CA PHE A 183 14.12 10.78 -11.13
C PHE A 183 14.22 11.26 -12.57
N SER A 184 14.40 12.56 -12.78
CA SER A 184 14.42 13.18 -14.10
C SER A 184 15.33 14.40 -14.14
N LYS A 185 15.96 14.62 -15.31
CA LYS A 185 16.69 15.87 -15.60
C LYS A 185 15.76 17.03 -16.00
N GLY A 186 14.54 16.75 -16.40
CA GLY A 186 13.50 17.73 -16.70
C GLY A 186 12.47 17.79 -15.59
N LYS A 187 11.58 18.80 -15.65
CA LYS A 187 10.47 18.92 -14.68
C LYS A 187 9.58 17.68 -14.77
N PRO A 188 9.39 16.93 -13.69
CA PRO A 188 8.45 15.82 -13.66
C PRO A 188 7.01 16.31 -13.90
N TRP A 189 6.17 15.46 -14.50
CA TRP A 189 4.75 15.80 -14.72
C TRP A 189 3.94 15.85 -13.42
N MET A 190 4.38 15.11 -12.39
CA MET A 190 3.88 15.22 -11.02
C MET A 190 4.98 15.78 -10.11
N PRO A 191 4.62 16.56 -9.09
CA PRO A 191 5.61 17.04 -8.13
C PRO A 191 6.22 15.90 -7.33
N VAL A 192 7.51 16.04 -7.04
CA VAL A 192 8.23 15.15 -6.13
C VAL A 192 7.80 15.45 -4.68
N ASN A 193 7.75 14.44 -3.81
CA ASN A 193 7.56 14.66 -2.39
C ASN A 193 8.80 15.39 -1.80
N GLU A 194 8.57 16.44 -1.03
CA GLU A 194 9.63 17.30 -0.50
C GLU A 194 10.62 16.57 0.41
N ASN A 195 10.20 15.44 1.01
CA ASN A 195 11.04 14.63 1.88
C ASN A 195 12.14 13.84 1.15
N TYR A 196 12.20 13.88 -0.20
CA TYR A 196 13.20 13.15 -1.00
C TYR A 196 14.66 13.46 -0.62
N LYS A 197 14.90 14.59 0.04
CA LYS A 197 16.23 14.94 0.53
C LYS A 197 16.75 13.96 1.61
N VAL A 198 15.83 13.30 2.30
CA VAL A 198 16.13 12.37 3.41
C VAL A 198 15.70 10.96 3.07
N VAL A 199 14.48 10.81 2.53
CA VAL A 199 13.91 9.52 2.13
C VAL A 199 14.24 9.27 0.67
N ASN A 200 15.25 8.48 0.37
CA ASN A 200 15.63 8.11 -0.98
C ASN A 200 16.53 6.87 -1.01
N VAL A 201 16.54 6.18 -2.15
CA VAL A 201 17.30 4.93 -2.32
C VAL A 201 18.78 5.10 -2.01
N ALA A 202 19.41 6.19 -2.49
CA ALA A 202 20.86 6.37 -2.35
C ALA A 202 21.32 6.57 -0.89
N GLU A 203 20.50 7.16 -0.05
CA GLU A 203 20.79 7.26 1.40
C GLU A 203 20.46 5.96 2.12
N GLU A 204 19.31 5.35 1.82
CA GLU A 204 18.89 4.08 2.41
C GLU A 204 19.87 2.92 2.15
N GLU A 205 20.51 2.88 0.97
CA GLU A 205 21.49 1.84 0.65
C GLU A 205 22.76 1.88 1.52
N LYS A 206 23.13 3.06 2.04
CA LYS A 206 24.32 3.23 2.87
C LYS A 206 24.13 2.74 4.30
N GLU A 207 22.87 2.71 4.77
CA GLU A 207 22.53 2.46 6.17
C GLU A 207 22.06 1.02 6.36
N TYR A 208 22.84 0.19 7.05
CA TYR A 208 22.47 -1.21 7.32
C TYR A 208 21.09 -1.34 8.01
N GLY A 209 20.75 -0.42 8.89
CA GLY A 209 19.50 -0.35 9.64
C GLY A 209 18.37 0.36 8.89
N SER A 210 18.51 0.66 7.60
CA SER A 210 17.47 1.30 6.80
C SER A 210 16.31 0.36 6.47
N ILE A 211 15.17 0.94 6.09
CA ILE A 211 14.00 0.17 5.68
C ILE A 211 14.26 -0.58 4.36
N LEU A 212 14.99 0.01 3.41
CA LEU A 212 15.40 -0.66 2.17
C LEU A 212 16.23 -1.93 2.45
N ASN A 213 17.23 -1.82 3.33
CA ASN A 213 18.05 -2.97 3.68
C ASN A 213 17.28 -3.98 4.55
N PHE A 214 16.26 -3.56 5.28
CA PHE A 214 15.31 -4.47 5.93
C PHE A 214 14.51 -5.27 4.90
N TYR A 215 13.91 -4.63 3.89
CA TYR A 215 13.20 -5.32 2.80
C TYR A 215 14.08 -6.30 2.05
N LYS A 216 15.34 -5.94 1.75
CA LYS A 216 16.29 -6.87 1.12
C LYS A 216 16.49 -8.16 1.95
N ARG A 217 16.62 -8.02 3.28
CA ARG A 217 16.74 -9.19 4.19
C ARG A 217 15.43 -9.98 4.28
N LEU A 218 14.28 -9.29 4.33
CA LEU A 218 12.97 -9.90 4.41
C LEU A 218 12.64 -10.70 3.14
N ILE A 219 12.99 -10.17 1.96
CA ILE A 219 12.89 -10.88 0.68
C ILE A 219 13.79 -12.13 0.67
N ALA A 220 15.02 -12.01 1.14
CA ALA A 220 15.93 -13.15 1.24
C ALA A 220 15.38 -14.23 2.19
N PHE A 221 14.83 -13.84 3.32
CA PHE A 221 14.15 -14.73 4.26
C PHE A 221 12.96 -15.44 3.61
N TYR A 222 12.03 -14.68 3.01
CA TYR A 222 10.87 -15.22 2.32
C TYR A 222 11.22 -16.23 1.23
N LYS A 223 12.29 -15.96 0.46
CA LYS A 223 12.76 -16.81 -0.66
C LYS A 223 13.66 -17.98 -0.21
N SER A 224 13.96 -18.12 1.07
CA SER A 224 14.78 -19.22 1.57
C SER A 224 14.06 -20.57 1.44
N GLU A 225 14.80 -21.64 1.18
CA GLU A 225 14.25 -23.01 1.08
C GLU A 225 13.52 -23.44 2.35
N GLU A 226 13.93 -22.90 3.52
CA GLU A 226 13.36 -23.24 4.82
C GLU A 226 11.96 -22.65 5.02
N TYR A 227 11.67 -21.42 4.51
CA TYR A 227 10.47 -20.68 4.84
C TYR A 227 9.52 -20.40 3.67
N ASN A 228 9.99 -20.49 2.42
CA ASN A 228 9.20 -20.10 1.26
C ASN A 228 7.86 -20.85 1.16
N GLU A 229 7.89 -22.17 1.32
CA GLU A 229 6.69 -23.00 1.20
C GLU A 229 5.67 -22.70 2.32
N ILE A 230 6.15 -22.55 3.56
CA ILE A 230 5.26 -22.28 4.69
C ILE A 230 4.68 -20.86 4.65
N LEU A 231 5.44 -19.88 4.20
CA LEU A 231 4.96 -18.49 4.08
C LEU A 231 3.97 -18.33 2.91
N THR A 232 4.12 -19.12 1.86
CA THR A 232 3.21 -19.06 0.70
C THR A 232 1.93 -19.87 0.92
N TYR A 233 2.04 -21.08 1.49
CA TYR A 233 0.95 -22.06 1.53
C TYR A 233 0.57 -22.54 2.93
N GLY A 234 1.33 -22.17 3.95
CA GLY A 234 1.11 -22.63 5.32
C GLY A 234 -0.21 -22.11 5.90
N ASP A 235 -0.67 -22.77 6.98
CA ASP A 235 -1.87 -22.33 7.70
C ASP A 235 -1.59 -21.03 8.45
N PHE A 236 -2.35 -19.99 8.14
CA PHE A 236 -2.37 -18.75 8.92
C PHE A 236 -3.22 -18.94 10.18
N ARG A 237 -2.66 -18.68 11.36
CA ARG A 237 -3.35 -18.79 12.65
C ARG A 237 -3.12 -17.54 13.47
N PRO A 238 -4.13 -16.67 13.59
CA PRO A 238 -4.04 -15.51 14.47
C PRO A 238 -3.92 -15.96 15.93
N MET A 239 -3.11 -15.25 16.72
CA MET A 239 -2.92 -15.51 18.15
C MET A 239 -3.54 -14.40 18.99
#